data_cd189ec5ec636d79cb4f0f29a762d2f1
#
_entry.id   cd189ec5ec636d79cb4f0f29a762d2f1
#
_cell.length_a   1.000
_cell.length_b   1.000
_cell.length_c   1.000
_cell.angle_alpha   90.00
_cell.angle_beta   90.00
_cell.angle_gamma   90.00
#
_symmetry.space_group_name_H-M   'P 1'
#
loop_
_entity.id
_entity.type
_entity.pdbx_description
1 polymer ?
#
loop_
_entity_poly.entity_id
_entity_poly.type
_entity_poly.pdbx_seq_one_letter_code
_entity_poly.pdbx_strand_id
1 'polypeptide(L)'
;MSRMTQLTQLATVAVLAVAALLAGCERPPVESVQRGYRGVGMEVVYNPRTVAEQVPLNQAPESPEPASPDGPKARDIYKNVQVLGDLSVAQFSRHMASITAWVSPKEGCNYCHIGENFADDSKYTKVVARRMIQMTQRVNADWKPHVAATGVTCYTCHRGNPVPANIWFTAAPQDKRANFLGNLNGQNTPSSVVAGSSLPNDPFTPYLSQDKPIRLNSSTALPTGNRTSIQQAEHTFALMTHFSKSLGVNCTYCHNTRSMGDWTDVPPQLATAWYGIRMVRDLNNGYLEGLTQTFPANRLGPTGDVAKVNCASCHQGAYKPLYGAQMAKDYPELLTYVKSDADLPLPVAQASLAGTTPAALAVEAPMK
;
A
#
# COMPACT_ATOMS: atom_id res chain seq x y z
N MET A 1 42.76 -49.17 18.61
CA MET A 1 42.96 -47.73 18.38
C MET A 1 43.64 -47.14 19.60
N SER A 2 44.76 -46.45 19.42
CA SER A 2 45.51 -45.92 20.57
C SER A 2 44.76 -44.72 21.20
N ARG A 3 44.92 -44.51 22.50
CA ARG A 3 44.33 -43.35 23.22
C ARG A 3 44.71 -42.02 22.54
N MET A 4 45.83 -41.95 21.89
CA MET A 4 46.33 -40.80 21.15
C MET A 4 45.48 -40.50 19.90
N THR A 5 45.02 -41.53 19.17
CA THR A 5 44.15 -41.37 18.00
C THR A 5 42.74 -40.89 18.38
N GLN A 6 42.23 -41.31 19.52
CA GLN A 6 40.94 -40.85 20.04
C GLN A 6 40.98 -39.39 20.51
N LEU A 7 42.07 -38.97 21.14
CA LEU A 7 42.26 -37.57 21.57
C LEU A 7 42.40 -36.62 20.36
N THR A 8 43.10 -37.01 19.33
CA THR A 8 43.21 -36.21 18.09
C THR A 8 41.85 -36.09 17.37
N GLN A 9 41.08 -37.16 17.31
CA GLN A 9 39.74 -37.12 16.71
C GLN A 9 38.80 -36.21 17.50
N LEU A 10 38.79 -36.27 18.82
CA LEU A 10 37.98 -35.40 19.66
C LEU A 10 38.40 -33.94 19.52
N ALA A 11 39.68 -33.64 19.47
CA ALA A 11 40.17 -32.27 19.25
C ALA A 11 39.76 -31.73 17.88
N THR A 12 39.82 -32.55 16.81
CA THR A 12 39.43 -32.17 15.47
C THR A 12 37.91 -31.88 15.41
N VAL A 13 37.08 -32.73 16.02
CA VAL A 13 35.63 -32.51 16.09
C VAL A 13 35.29 -31.23 16.87
N ALA A 14 35.98 -30.99 17.96
CA ALA A 14 35.77 -29.75 18.76
C ALA A 14 36.14 -28.49 17.96
N VAL A 15 37.27 -28.51 17.25
CA VAL A 15 37.70 -27.41 16.39
C VAL A 15 36.69 -27.16 15.24
N LEU A 16 36.21 -28.22 14.59
CA LEU A 16 35.21 -28.12 13.54
C LEU A 16 33.85 -27.59 14.08
N ALA A 17 33.45 -28.00 15.28
CA ALA A 17 32.24 -27.52 15.92
C ALA A 17 32.35 -26.01 16.28
N VAL A 18 33.51 -25.58 16.80
CA VAL A 18 33.75 -24.14 17.08
C VAL A 18 33.82 -23.34 15.80
N ALA A 19 34.45 -23.84 14.74
CA ALA A 19 34.50 -23.20 13.43
C ALA A 19 33.08 -23.06 12.81
N ALA A 20 32.24 -24.10 12.94
CA ALA A 20 30.87 -24.08 12.47
C ALA A 20 30.00 -23.08 13.27
N LEU A 21 30.22 -22.96 14.58
CA LEU A 21 29.53 -21.97 15.43
C LEU A 21 29.96 -20.54 15.08
N LEU A 22 31.22 -20.31 14.76
CA LEU A 22 31.72 -18.99 14.34
C LEU A 22 31.25 -18.63 12.93
N ALA A 23 31.19 -19.56 11.98
CA ALA A 23 30.65 -19.32 10.64
C ALA A 23 29.14 -19.04 10.62
N GLY A 24 28.40 -19.57 11.60
CA GLY A 24 26.94 -19.30 11.73
C GLY A 24 26.58 -17.89 12.14
N CYS A 25 27.54 -17.06 12.56
CA CYS A 25 27.33 -15.70 13.04
C CYS A 25 27.60 -14.61 11.98
N GLU A 26 28.08 -14.96 10.79
CA GLU A 26 28.28 -13.99 9.72
C GLU A 26 26.93 -13.52 9.16
N ARG A 27 26.46 -12.39 9.69
CA ARG A 27 25.40 -11.61 9.05
C ARG A 27 26.01 -10.84 7.89
N PRO A 28 25.36 -10.80 6.71
CA PRO A 28 25.81 -9.88 5.67
C PRO A 28 25.86 -8.46 6.25
N PRO A 29 26.89 -7.67 5.93
CA PRO A 29 27.00 -6.30 6.42
C PRO A 29 25.74 -5.52 6.04
N VAL A 30 25.23 -4.73 6.98
CA VAL A 30 24.09 -3.84 6.72
C VAL A 30 24.54 -2.75 5.75
N GLU A 31 23.63 -2.36 4.86
CA GLU A 31 23.80 -1.19 4.02
C GLU A 31 23.17 0.01 4.72
N SER A 32 23.95 1.05 4.99
CA SER A 32 23.47 2.31 5.54
C SER A 32 23.51 3.39 4.48
N VAL A 33 22.36 4.04 4.25
CA VAL A 33 22.25 5.15 3.30
C VAL A 33 21.70 6.36 4.04
N GLN A 34 22.44 7.47 4.00
CA GLN A 34 21.94 8.72 4.54
C GLN A 34 20.79 9.22 3.66
N ARG A 35 19.61 9.40 4.27
CA ARG A 35 18.42 9.96 3.64
C ARG A 35 17.97 11.18 4.44
N GLY A 36 17.56 12.24 3.74
CA GLY A 36 17.12 13.48 4.38
C GLY A 36 18.21 14.58 4.41
N TYR A 37 17.99 15.59 5.23
CA TYR A 37 18.90 16.74 5.31
C TYR A 37 20.21 16.38 6.00
N ARG A 38 21.31 16.90 5.48
CA ARG A 38 22.63 16.81 6.13
C ARG A 38 22.54 17.43 7.54
N GLY A 39 23.18 16.80 8.50
CA GLY A 39 23.23 17.28 9.90
C GLY A 39 22.09 16.78 10.79
N VAL A 40 21.06 16.14 10.25
CA VAL A 40 20.00 15.53 11.07
C VAL A 40 20.36 14.11 11.49
N GLY A 41 21.49 13.57 11.02
CA GLY A 41 22.05 12.27 11.42
C GLY A 41 21.15 11.08 11.10
N MET A 42 20.32 11.19 10.06
CA MET A 42 19.35 10.15 9.74
C MET A 42 19.88 9.21 8.68
N GLU A 43 19.95 7.94 9.06
CA GLU A 43 20.32 6.85 8.17
C GLU A 43 19.19 5.87 8.03
N VAL A 44 18.96 5.39 6.81
CA VAL A 44 18.15 4.21 6.57
C VAL A 44 19.09 3.02 6.50
N VAL A 45 18.89 2.07 7.39
CA VAL A 45 19.68 0.84 7.46
C VAL A 45 18.88 -0.28 6.82
N TYR A 46 19.44 -0.87 5.78
CA TYR A 46 18.83 -1.97 5.06
C TYR A 46 19.37 -3.32 5.54
N ASN A 47 18.48 -4.29 5.69
CA ASN A 47 18.87 -5.69 5.83
C ASN A 47 18.98 -6.29 4.41
N PRO A 48 20.18 -6.69 3.96
CA PRO A 48 20.35 -7.24 2.60
C PRO A 48 19.48 -8.46 2.31
N ARG A 49 19.20 -9.30 3.31
CA ARG A 49 18.31 -10.45 3.16
C ARG A 49 16.88 -10.03 2.86
N THR A 50 16.35 -9.09 3.62
CA THR A 50 15.00 -8.53 3.39
C THR A 50 14.92 -7.84 2.03
N VAL A 51 15.97 -7.10 1.64
CA VAL A 51 16.02 -6.45 0.31
C VAL A 51 16.01 -7.51 -0.79
N ALA A 52 16.80 -8.58 -0.66
CA ALA A 52 16.83 -9.66 -1.64
C ALA A 52 15.47 -10.37 -1.81
N GLU A 53 14.69 -10.52 -0.74
CA GLU A 53 13.32 -11.05 -0.79
C GLU A 53 12.34 -10.09 -1.47
N GLN A 54 12.54 -8.78 -1.33
CA GLN A 54 11.64 -7.76 -1.83
C GLN A 54 11.91 -7.39 -3.29
N VAL A 55 13.14 -7.50 -3.77
CA VAL A 55 13.54 -7.14 -5.15
C VAL A 55 12.68 -7.86 -6.21
N PRO A 56 12.49 -9.19 -6.16
CA PRO A 56 11.65 -9.88 -7.14
C PRO A 56 10.18 -9.41 -7.14
N LEU A 57 9.67 -9.03 -5.97
CA LEU A 57 8.29 -8.55 -5.82
C LEU A 57 8.09 -7.15 -6.41
N ASN A 58 9.16 -6.40 -6.61
CA ASN A 58 9.12 -5.01 -7.04
C ASN A 58 9.71 -4.78 -8.44
N GLN A 59 9.75 -5.79 -9.28
CA GLN A 59 10.12 -5.66 -10.68
C GLN A 59 8.90 -5.26 -11.52
N ALA A 60 9.03 -4.21 -12.32
CA ALA A 60 8.03 -3.83 -13.28
C ALA A 60 8.12 -4.74 -14.51
N PRO A 61 7.00 -5.22 -15.08
CA PRO A 61 7.02 -5.92 -16.35
C PRO A 61 7.38 -4.94 -17.49
N GLU A 62 7.90 -5.49 -18.57
CA GLU A 62 8.10 -4.72 -19.79
C GLU A 62 6.77 -4.19 -20.33
N SER A 63 6.80 -2.97 -20.83
CA SER A 63 5.63 -2.37 -21.46
C SER A 63 5.52 -2.86 -22.91
N PRO A 64 4.34 -3.34 -23.35
CA PRO A 64 4.12 -3.60 -24.77
C PRO A 64 4.29 -2.33 -25.60
N GLU A 65 4.63 -2.50 -26.87
CA GLU A 65 4.75 -1.40 -27.83
C GLU A 65 3.51 -0.48 -27.79
N PRO A 66 3.71 0.85 -27.93
CA PRO A 66 2.62 1.80 -28.01
C PRO A 66 1.69 1.49 -29.17
N ALA A 67 0.40 1.60 -28.95
CA ALA A 67 -0.60 1.44 -29.99
C ALA A 67 -0.96 2.80 -30.62
N SER A 68 -1.27 2.81 -31.91
CA SER A 68 -1.67 4.02 -32.61
C SER A 68 -2.92 4.66 -31.99
N PRO A 69 -2.93 5.98 -31.78
CA PRO A 69 -4.12 6.72 -31.37
C PRO A 69 -5.15 6.90 -32.50
N ASP A 70 -4.74 6.60 -33.74
CA ASP A 70 -5.58 6.79 -34.92
C ASP A 70 -6.57 5.66 -35.13
N GLY A 71 -7.65 5.96 -35.83
CA GLY A 71 -8.70 5.00 -36.16
C GLY A 71 -9.97 5.19 -35.33
N PRO A 72 -10.94 4.27 -35.50
CA PRO A 72 -12.24 4.36 -34.83
C PRO A 72 -12.09 4.27 -33.32
N LYS A 73 -13.00 4.93 -32.59
CA LYS A 73 -13.02 4.91 -31.14
C LYS A 73 -13.62 3.60 -30.61
N ALA A 74 -13.13 3.15 -29.45
CA ALA A 74 -13.60 1.91 -28.84
C ALA A 74 -15.13 1.93 -28.57
N ARG A 75 -15.69 3.10 -28.20
CA ARG A 75 -17.14 3.27 -27.98
C ARG A 75 -17.98 3.08 -29.26
N ASP A 76 -17.40 3.34 -30.41
CA ASP A 76 -18.13 3.28 -31.69
C ASP A 76 -18.16 1.86 -32.27
N ILE A 77 -17.19 1.04 -31.89
CA ILE A 77 -17.02 -0.34 -32.40
C ILE A 77 -17.51 -1.37 -31.39
N TYR A 78 -17.20 -1.18 -30.08
CA TYR A 78 -17.55 -2.15 -29.05
C TYR A 78 -18.79 -1.73 -28.28
N LYS A 79 -19.61 -2.71 -27.90
CA LYS A 79 -20.81 -2.49 -27.08
C LYS A 79 -20.45 -2.39 -25.62
N ASN A 80 -21.18 -1.55 -24.87
CA ASN A 80 -21.10 -1.44 -23.41
C ASN A 80 -19.70 -0.99 -22.91
N VAL A 81 -19.04 -0.11 -23.65
CA VAL A 81 -17.78 0.51 -23.23
C VAL A 81 -18.09 1.74 -22.38
N GLN A 82 -18.03 1.62 -21.04
CA GLN A 82 -18.37 2.69 -20.10
C GLN A 82 -17.13 3.48 -19.63
N VAL A 83 -15.95 2.92 -19.75
CA VAL A 83 -14.67 3.57 -19.44
C VAL A 83 -13.72 3.40 -20.61
N LEU A 84 -12.80 4.35 -20.81
CA LEU A 84 -11.78 4.30 -21.86
C LEU A 84 -12.36 4.29 -23.29
N GLY A 85 -13.63 4.70 -23.47
CA GLY A 85 -14.30 4.66 -24.78
C GLY A 85 -13.70 5.61 -25.84
N ASP A 86 -12.94 6.63 -25.41
CA ASP A 86 -12.26 7.59 -26.30
C ASP A 86 -10.96 7.09 -26.91
N LEU A 87 -10.45 5.96 -26.42
CA LEU A 87 -9.27 5.32 -27.00
C LEU A 87 -9.55 4.81 -28.41
N SER A 88 -8.54 4.79 -29.28
CA SER A 88 -8.63 4.01 -30.50
C SER A 88 -8.82 2.53 -30.18
N VAL A 89 -9.38 1.76 -31.13
CA VAL A 89 -9.54 0.31 -30.97
C VAL A 89 -8.20 -0.36 -30.63
N ALA A 90 -7.11 0.09 -31.26
CA ALA A 90 -5.77 -0.43 -30.99
C ALA A 90 -5.29 -0.15 -29.58
N GLN A 91 -5.44 1.10 -29.10
CA GLN A 91 -5.09 1.49 -27.73
C GLN A 91 -5.95 0.74 -26.71
N PHE A 92 -7.25 0.63 -26.94
CA PHE A 92 -8.17 -0.06 -26.05
C PHE A 92 -7.81 -1.56 -25.94
N SER A 93 -7.53 -2.21 -27.08
CA SER A 93 -7.13 -3.63 -27.08
C SER A 93 -5.80 -3.85 -26.36
N ARG A 94 -4.81 -2.96 -26.58
CA ARG A 94 -3.54 -2.97 -25.85
C ARG A 94 -3.78 -2.84 -24.33
N HIS A 95 -4.65 -1.93 -23.93
CA HIS A 95 -4.96 -1.70 -22.52
C HIS A 95 -5.63 -2.92 -21.89
N MET A 96 -6.59 -3.57 -22.57
CA MET A 96 -7.23 -4.80 -22.11
C MET A 96 -6.23 -5.95 -21.94
N ALA A 97 -5.31 -6.11 -22.89
CA ALA A 97 -4.24 -7.10 -22.81
C ALA A 97 -3.33 -6.82 -21.60
N SER A 98 -2.98 -5.56 -21.38
CA SER A 98 -2.15 -5.14 -20.24
C SER A 98 -2.85 -5.38 -18.90
N ILE A 99 -4.13 -5.03 -18.76
CA ILE A 99 -4.90 -5.33 -17.54
C ILE A 99 -4.94 -6.84 -17.30
N THR A 100 -5.14 -7.63 -18.35
CA THR A 100 -5.16 -9.10 -18.23
C THR A 100 -3.82 -9.61 -17.66
N ALA A 101 -2.71 -9.16 -18.23
CA ALA A 101 -1.37 -9.55 -17.75
C ALA A 101 -1.10 -9.07 -16.32
N TRP A 102 -1.62 -7.92 -15.93
CA TRP A 102 -1.36 -7.31 -14.60
C TRP A 102 -2.26 -7.83 -13.49
N VAL A 103 -3.46 -8.32 -13.82
CA VAL A 103 -4.49 -8.67 -12.83
C VAL A 103 -4.80 -10.15 -12.86
N SER A 104 -4.95 -10.75 -14.03
CA SER A 104 -5.42 -12.13 -14.18
C SER A 104 -4.72 -12.89 -15.29
N PRO A 105 -3.39 -13.04 -15.24
CA PRO A 105 -2.65 -13.73 -16.31
C PRO A 105 -2.99 -15.22 -16.42
N LYS A 106 -3.53 -15.84 -15.36
CA LYS A 106 -3.88 -17.27 -15.33
C LYS A 106 -5.23 -17.55 -16.00
N GLU A 107 -6.26 -16.80 -15.62
CA GLU A 107 -7.63 -16.93 -16.14
C GLU A 107 -7.84 -16.18 -17.43
N GLY A 108 -6.93 -15.27 -17.77
CA GLY A 108 -6.98 -14.46 -18.96
C GLY A 108 -8.20 -13.54 -19.03
N CYS A 109 -8.69 -13.29 -20.23
CA CYS A 109 -9.86 -12.43 -20.46
C CYS A 109 -11.12 -12.96 -19.77
N ASN A 110 -11.21 -14.28 -19.59
CA ASN A 110 -12.37 -14.93 -18.98
C ASN A 110 -12.55 -14.60 -17.50
N TYR A 111 -11.56 -14.02 -16.84
CA TYR A 111 -11.75 -13.52 -15.47
C TYR A 111 -12.83 -12.44 -15.38
N CYS A 112 -12.86 -11.53 -16.36
CA CYS A 112 -13.82 -10.42 -16.42
C CYS A 112 -14.91 -10.59 -17.45
N HIS A 113 -14.70 -11.37 -18.52
CA HIS A 113 -15.63 -11.53 -19.63
C HIS A 113 -16.19 -12.94 -19.71
N ILE A 114 -17.36 -13.09 -20.36
CA ILE A 114 -18.00 -14.39 -20.61
C ILE A 114 -17.79 -14.78 -22.08
N GLY A 115 -16.91 -15.74 -22.32
CA GLY A 115 -16.64 -16.25 -23.64
C GLY A 115 -16.40 -15.12 -24.65
N GLU A 116 -17.14 -15.14 -25.75
CA GLU A 116 -17.04 -14.13 -26.82
C GLU A 116 -17.96 -12.91 -26.59
N ASN A 117 -18.85 -12.95 -25.58
CA ASN A 117 -19.72 -11.81 -25.25
C ASN A 117 -19.05 -10.82 -24.31
N PHE A 118 -18.13 -10.03 -24.83
CA PHE A 118 -17.41 -9.00 -24.07
C PHE A 118 -18.33 -7.87 -23.54
N ALA A 119 -19.55 -7.73 -24.05
CA ALA A 119 -20.50 -6.71 -23.61
C ALA A 119 -21.24 -7.10 -22.32
N ASP A 120 -21.31 -8.38 -21.98
CA ASP A 120 -22.05 -8.90 -20.83
C ASP A 120 -21.49 -8.40 -19.48
N ASP A 121 -22.35 -7.98 -18.57
CA ASP A 121 -22.01 -7.47 -17.23
C ASP A 121 -22.36 -8.43 -16.08
N SER A 122 -22.74 -9.65 -16.38
CA SER A 122 -23.14 -10.63 -15.35
C SER A 122 -21.97 -11.04 -14.45
N LYS A 123 -20.73 -10.88 -14.89
CA LYS A 123 -19.56 -11.06 -14.03
C LYS A 123 -19.28 -9.81 -13.19
N TYR A 124 -19.40 -9.93 -11.89
CA TYR A 124 -19.07 -8.84 -10.96
C TYR A 124 -17.66 -8.31 -11.16
N THR A 125 -16.70 -9.15 -11.52
CA THR A 125 -15.30 -8.78 -11.78
C THR A 125 -15.15 -7.73 -12.86
N LYS A 126 -16.02 -7.72 -13.89
CA LYS A 126 -16.03 -6.68 -14.94
C LYS A 126 -16.52 -5.34 -14.38
N VAL A 127 -17.56 -5.35 -13.53
CA VAL A 127 -18.06 -4.15 -12.86
C VAL A 127 -16.99 -3.57 -11.95
N VAL A 128 -16.34 -4.44 -11.15
CA VAL A 128 -15.21 -4.06 -10.29
C VAL A 128 -14.07 -3.47 -11.12
N ALA A 129 -13.70 -4.09 -12.25
CA ALA A 129 -12.60 -3.61 -13.10
C ALA A 129 -12.82 -2.18 -13.60
N ARG A 130 -14.04 -1.81 -14.01
CA ARG A 130 -14.37 -0.43 -14.39
C ARG A 130 -14.10 0.54 -13.23
N ARG A 131 -14.54 0.17 -12.03
CA ARG A 131 -14.33 1.01 -10.85
C ARG A 131 -12.85 1.12 -10.48
N MET A 132 -12.06 0.06 -10.68
CA MET A 132 -10.61 0.08 -10.47
C MET A 132 -9.88 0.96 -11.49
N ILE A 133 -10.33 1.00 -12.76
CA ILE A 133 -9.79 1.92 -13.77
C ILE A 133 -10.03 3.37 -13.34
N GLN A 134 -11.26 3.73 -12.96
CA GLN A 134 -11.61 5.06 -12.46
C GLN A 134 -10.77 5.43 -11.21
N MET A 135 -10.62 4.50 -10.27
CA MET A 135 -9.79 4.67 -9.09
C MET A 135 -8.32 4.96 -9.47
N THR A 136 -7.76 4.21 -10.42
CA THR A 136 -6.38 4.42 -10.89
C THR A 136 -6.22 5.80 -11.54
N GLN A 137 -7.17 6.20 -12.38
CA GLN A 137 -7.20 7.54 -12.98
C GLN A 137 -7.27 8.63 -11.90
N ARG A 138 -8.13 8.45 -10.90
CA ARG A 138 -8.27 9.38 -9.76
C ARG A 138 -6.97 9.53 -8.99
N VAL A 139 -6.29 8.43 -8.69
CA VAL A 139 -4.99 8.45 -8.01
C VAL A 139 -3.98 9.27 -8.80
N ASN A 140 -3.88 9.05 -10.09
CA ASN A 140 -2.91 9.73 -10.95
C ASN A 140 -3.24 11.20 -11.18
N ALA A 141 -4.52 11.58 -11.21
CA ALA A 141 -4.94 12.96 -11.41
C ALA A 141 -4.80 13.80 -10.14
N ASP A 142 -5.34 13.33 -9.01
CA ASP A 142 -5.58 14.16 -7.85
C ASP A 142 -4.62 13.90 -6.68
N TRP A 143 -3.94 12.74 -6.67
CA TRP A 143 -3.01 12.39 -5.58
C TRP A 143 -1.53 12.55 -5.98
N LYS A 144 -1.23 13.46 -6.91
CA LYS A 144 0.15 13.80 -7.30
C LYS A 144 1.07 14.17 -6.14
N PRO A 145 0.61 14.79 -5.04
CA PRO A 145 1.46 15.01 -3.87
C PRO A 145 2.02 13.73 -3.23
N HIS A 146 1.38 12.57 -3.50
CA HIS A 146 1.87 11.27 -3.06
C HIS A 146 2.54 10.47 -4.19
N VAL A 147 1.87 10.31 -5.33
CA VAL A 147 2.34 9.43 -6.42
C VAL A 147 3.30 10.13 -7.39
N ALA A 148 3.42 11.46 -7.32
CA ALA A 148 4.24 12.30 -8.18
C ALA A 148 3.96 12.06 -9.69
N ALA A 149 4.97 12.28 -10.53
CA ALA A 149 4.90 11.98 -11.96
C ALA A 149 5.00 10.48 -12.27
N THR A 150 5.46 9.67 -11.32
CA THR A 150 5.55 8.21 -11.48
C THR A 150 4.19 7.60 -11.71
N GLY A 151 3.17 8.08 -10.98
CA GLY A 151 1.82 7.56 -11.05
C GLY A 151 1.73 6.08 -10.65
N VAL A 152 0.55 5.50 -10.89
CA VAL A 152 0.26 4.09 -10.64
C VAL A 152 -0.44 3.46 -11.82
N THR A 153 -0.30 2.13 -11.97
CA THR A 153 -1.08 1.29 -12.88
C THR A 153 -1.76 0.19 -12.07
N CYS A 154 -2.59 -0.64 -12.70
CA CYS A 154 -3.17 -1.80 -12.04
C CYS A 154 -2.09 -2.74 -11.48
N TYR A 155 -0.97 -2.88 -12.19
CA TYR A 155 0.16 -3.70 -11.74
C TYR A 155 0.77 -3.19 -10.42
N THR A 156 0.73 -1.90 -10.14
CA THR A 156 1.29 -1.33 -8.91
C THR A 156 0.79 -2.03 -7.65
N CYS A 157 -0.49 -2.43 -7.63
CA CYS A 157 -1.09 -3.16 -6.51
C CYS A 157 -1.27 -4.66 -6.79
N HIS A 158 -1.69 -5.04 -8.00
CA HIS A 158 -2.11 -6.40 -8.32
C HIS A 158 -0.96 -7.38 -8.54
N ARG A 159 0.14 -6.95 -9.17
CA ARG A 159 1.35 -7.77 -9.38
C ARG A 159 1.05 -9.15 -10.00
N GLY A 160 0.13 -9.20 -10.99
CA GLY A 160 -0.29 -10.43 -11.64
C GLY A 160 -1.30 -11.27 -10.86
N ASN A 161 -1.94 -10.72 -9.84
CA ASN A 161 -2.94 -11.41 -9.03
C ASN A 161 -4.28 -10.68 -9.04
N PRO A 162 -5.41 -11.40 -9.18
CA PRO A 162 -6.74 -10.80 -9.15
C PRO A 162 -7.06 -10.06 -7.84
N VAL A 163 -6.48 -10.51 -6.74
CA VAL A 163 -6.56 -9.86 -5.44
C VAL A 163 -5.18 -9.36 -5.09
N PRO A 164 -5.00 -8.06 -4.84
CA PRO A 164 -3.73 -7.54 -4.37
C PRO A 164 -3.29 -8.21 -3.08
N ALA A 165 -1.99 -8.38 -2.90
CA ALA A 165 -1.46 -8.80 -1.62
C ALA A 165 -1.71 -7.72 -0.54
N ASN A 166 -1.68 -8.13 0.72
CA ASN A 166 -1.77 -7.22 1.88
C ASN A 166 -3.06 -6.37 1.94
N ILE A 167 -4.18 -6.86 1.39
CA ILE A 167 -5.50 -6.28 1.66
C ILE A 167 -5.88 -6.48 3.12
N TRP A 168 -6.85 -5.71 3.61
CA TRP A 168 -7.38 -5.87 4.95
C TRP A 168 -8.91 -5.77 4.98
N PHE A 169 -9.50 -6.34 6.01
CA PHE A 169 -10.91 -6.25 6.35
C PHE A 169 -11.05 -5.71 7.77
N THR A 170 -12.18 -5.13 8.07
CA THR A 170 -12.50 -4.75 9.44
C THR A 170 -12.54 -6.00 10.32
N ALA A 171 -11.78 -5.98 11.41
CA ALA A 171 -11.77 -7.09 12.34
C ALA A 171 -13.15 -7.27 13.00
N ALA A 172 -13.60 -8.52 13.13
CA ALA A 172 -14.78 -8.79 13.92
C ALA A 172 -14.58 -8.34 15.37
N PRO A 173 -15.64 -7.81 16.02
CA PRO A 173 -15.55 -7.43 17.42
C PRO A 173 -15.08 -8.63 18.25
N GLN A 174 -14.03 -8.42 19.03
CA GLN A 174 -13.53 -9.49 19.92
C GLN A 174 -14.46 -9.68 21.11
N ASP A 175 -14.68 -10.93 21.51
CA ASP A 175 -15.45 -11.22 22.72
C ASP A 175 -14.64 -10.78 23.95
N LYS A 176 -15.11 -9.72 24.60
CA LYS A 176 -14.49 -9.19 25.80
C LYS A 176 -14.41 -10.18 26.96
N ARG A 177 -15.27 -11.20 26.94
CA ARG A 177 -15.31 -12.25 27.98
C ARG A 177 -14.19 -13.29 27.86
N ALA A 178 -13.61 -13.44 26.68
CA ALA A 178 -12.46 -14.32 26.45
C ALA A 178 -11.12 -13.72 26.92
N ASN A 179 -11.10 -12.49 27.44
CA ASN A 179 -9.90 -11.70 27.66
C ASN A 179 -9.42 -11.66 29.12
N PHE A 180 -9.33 -12.78 29.75
CA PHE A 180 -8.65 -12.93 31.05
C PHE A 180 -7.22 -12.37 31.02
N LEU A 181 -6.53 -12.40 29.89
CA LEU A 181 -5.17 -11.90 29.72
C LEU A 181 -5.09 -10.47 29.18
N GLY A 182 -6.18 -9.72 29.13
CA GLY A 182 -6.16 -8.31 28.76
C GLY A 182 -5.98 -8.02 27.26
N ASN A 183 -6.40 -8.93 26.38
CA ASN A 183 -6.38 -8.72 24.95
C ASN A 183 -7.53 -7.79 24.49
N LEU A 184 -7.52 -6.56 24.96
CA LEU A 184 -8.46 -5.54 24.53
C LEU A 184 -8.00 -4.96 23.19
N ASN A 185 -8.90 -4.85 22.21
CA ASN A 185 -8.64 -4.26 20.90
C ASN A 185 -7.52 -4.94 20.08
N GLY A 186 -7.31 -6.25 20.24
CA GLY A 186 -6.27 -6.99 19.54
C GLY A 186 -4.86 -6.78 20.06
N GLN A 187 -4.71 -6.11 21.21
CA GLN A 187 -3.41 -5.97 21.89
C GLN A 187 -2.92 -7.30 22.44
N ASN A 188 -1.61 -7.37 22.70
CA ASN A 188 -0.93 -8.55 23.24
C ASN A 188 -0.99 -9.82 22.35
N THR A 189 -1.51 -9.70 21.13
CA THR A 189 -1.46 -10.76 20.13
C THR A 189 -0.54 -10.32 19.00
N PRO A 190 0.67 -10.90 18.87
CA PRO A 190 1.60 -10.54 17.80
C PRO A 190 0.93 -10.65 16.43
N SER A 191 1.02 -9.61 15.62
CA SER A 191 0.42 -9.56 14.29
C SER A 191 1.46 -9.13 13.26
N SER A 192 1.43 -9.77 12.09
CA SER A 192 2.30 -9.41 10.96
C SER A 192 2.00 -8.00 10.43
N VAL A 193 0.81 -7.48 10.64
CA VAL A 193 0.39 -6.12 10.28
C VAL A 193 1.22 -5.07 10.99
N VAL A 194 1.57 -5.34 12.25
CA VAL A 194 2.37 -4.46 13.11
C VAL A 194 3.75 -5.08 13.42
N ALA A 195 4.33 -5.71 12.40
CA ALA A 195 5.68 -6.31 12.44
C ALA A 195 5.91 -7.31 13.59
N GLY A 196 4.87 -8.07 13.97
CA GLY A 196 4.95 -9.06 15.06
C GLY A 196 4.98 -8.47 16.46
N SER A 197 4.70 -7.19 16.63
CA SER A 197 4.62 -6.54 17.93
C SER A 197 3.28 -6.81 18.64
N SER A 198 3.21 -6.46 19.93
CA SER A 198 1.98 -6.51 20.73
C SER A 198 1.10 -5.26 20.62
N LEU A 199 1.36 -4.40 19.63
CA LEU A 199 0.55 -3.23 19.34
C LEU A 199 -0.83 -3.64 18.80
N PRO A 200 -1.83 -2.74 18.80
CA PRO A 200 -3.13 -3.02 18.21
C PRO A 200 -3.00 -3.54 16.78
N ASN A 201 -3.64 -4.67 16.49
CA ASN A 201 -3.54 -5.35 15.20
C ASN A 201 -4.45 -4.75 14.11
N ASP A 202 -5.27 -3.77 14.44
CA ASP A 202 -6.03 -2.95 13.50
C ASP A 202 -5.63 -1.47 13.61
N PRO A 203 -4.48 -1.09 13.04
CA PRO A 203 -4.10 0.32 12.92
C PRO A 203 -4.80 1.02 11.74
N PHE A 204 -5.61 0.32 10.96
CA PHE A 204 -6.15 0.80 9.70
C PHE A 204 -7.49 1.49 9.85
N THR A 205 -8.43 0.89 10.58
CA THR A 205 -9.78 1.45 10.75
C THR A 205 -9.76 2.91 11.23
N PRO A 206 -8.98 3.28 12.26
CA PRO A 206 -8.97 4.66 12.73
C PRO A 206 -8.47 5.69 11.71
N TYR A 207 -7.53 5.30 10.84
CA TYR A 207 -6.79 6.24 9.99
C TYR A 207 -7.00 6.04 8.49
N LEU A 208 -7.24 4.81 8.03
CA LEU A 208 -7.38 4.47 6.62
C LEU A 208 -8.84 4.22 6.20
N SER A 209 -9.78 4.26 7.14
CA SER A 209 -11.22 4.27 6.92
C SER A 209 -11.88 5.45 7.62
N GLN A 210 -11.55 5.69 8.90
CA GLN A 210 -12.00 6.85 9.67
C GLN A 210 -10.98 7.99 9.59
N ASP A 211 -11.42 9.22 9.88
CA ASP A 211 -10.54 10.41 9.92
C ASP A 211 -10.16 10.76 11.36
N LYS A 212 -9.62 9.80 12.10
CA LYS A 212 -9.13 10.09 13.46
C LYS A 212 -7.79 10.83 13.40
N PRO A 213 -7.56 11.78 14.32
CA PRO A 213 -6.30 12.49 14.41
C PRO A 213 -5.14 11.54 14.68
N ILE A 214 -4.12 11.59 13.82
CA ILE A 214 -2.90 10.78 13.98
C ILE A 214 -1.85 11.47 14.86
N ARG A 215 -1.90 12.81 14.94
CA ARG A 215 -0.96 13.61 15.70
C ARG A 215 -1.19 13.42 17.21
N LEU A 216 -0.14 13.08 17.94
CA LEU A 216 -0.19 12.83 19.38
C LEU A 216 0.31 14.03 20.18
N ASN A 217 1.22 14.82 19.63
CA ASN A 217 1.81 15.95 20.32
C ASN A 217 0.87 17.16 20.25
N SER A 218 0.64 17.77 21.41
CA SER A 218 -0.03 19.06 21.50
C SER A 218 0.92 20.20 21.10
N SER A 219 0.35 21.29 20.58
CA SER A 219 1.08 22.55 20.40
C SER A 219 1.20 23.36 21.69
N THR A 220 0.54 22.92 22.77
CA THR A 220 0.55 23.59 24.08
C THR A 220 1.15 22.68 25.15
N ALA A 221 1.78 23.27 26.15
CA ALA A 221 2.38 22.51 27.25
C ALA A 221 1.32 21.81 28.11
N LEU A 222 1.69 20.66 28.68
CA LEU A 222 0.88 19.98 29.71
C LEU A 222 0.70 20.86 30.94
N PRO A 223 -0.45 20.71 31.67
CA PRO A 223 -1.50 19.70 31.51
C PRO A 223 -2.65 20.11 30.60
N THR A 224 -2.68 21.35 30.09
CA THR A 224 -3.89 21.94 29.50
C THR A 224 -4.11 21.65 28.03
N GLY A 225 -3.10 21.22 27.30
CA GLY A 225 -3.15 21.11 25.83
C GLY A 225 -3.19 19.70 25.27
N ASN A 226 -2.74 18.67 25.98
CA ASN A 226 -2.69 17.30 25.45
C ASN A 226 -3.80 16.43 26.06
N ARG A 227 -4.72 15.97 25.21
CA ARG A 227 -5.81 15.05 25.57
C ARG A 227 -5.63 13.66 24.93
N THR A 228 -4.48 13.36 24.38
CA THR A 228 -4.19 12.09 23.72
C THR A 228 -4.12 10.97 24.75
N SER A 229 -4.87 9.89 24.52
CA SER A 229 -4.83 8.69 25.35
C SER A 229 -3.65 7.78 24.96
N ILE A 230 -3.24 6.91 25.87
CA ILE A 230 -2.24 5.85 25.61
C ILE A 230 -2.73 4.96 24.46
N GLN A 231 -4.00 4.60 24.43
CA GLN A 231 -4.57 3.79 23.34
C GLN A 231 -4.45 4.47 21.97
N GLN A 232 -4.66 5.77 21.89
CA GLN A 232 -4.45 6.52 20.67
C GLN A 232 -2.98 6.50 20.25
N ALA A 233 -2.06 6.64 21.19
CA ALA A 233 -0.62 6.54 20.94
C ALA A 233 -0.24 5.15 20.41
N GLU A 234 -0.78 4.09 20.98
CA GLU A 234 -0.55 2.71 20.55
C GLU A 234 -1.06 2.47 19.12
N HIS A 235 -2.25 2.96 18.77
CA HIS A 235 -2.78 2.85 17.39
C HIS A 235 -1.93 3.64 16.39
N THR A 236 -1.51 4.86 16.75
CA THR A 236 -0.61 5.65 15.89
C THR A 236 0.73 4.95 15.71
N PHE A 237 1.31 4.42 16.78
CA PHE A 237 2.58 3.71 16.70
C PHE A 237 2.46 2.40 15.90
N ALA A 238 1.34 1.69 16.03
CA ALA A 238 1.03 0.52 15.21
C ALA A 238 1.00 0.87 13.71
N LEU A 239 0.37 2.00 13.34
CA LEU A 239 0.38 2.48 11.97
C LEU A 239 1.80 2.86 11.49
N MET A 240 2.62 3.50 12.33
CA MET A 240 4.01 3.83 11.99
C MET A 240 4.86 2.57 11.78
N THR A 241 4.66 1.54 12.60
CA THR A 241 5.30 0.23 12.44
C THR A 241 4.87 -0.43 11.12
N HIS A 242 3.58 -0.35 10.78
CA HIS A 242 3.09 -0.80 9.49
C HIS A 242 3.74 -0.05 8.32
N PHE A 243 3.93 1.28 8.42
CA PHE A 243 4.63 2.05 7.40
C PHE A 243 6.06 1.57 7.20
N SER A 244 6.81 1.45 8.28
CA SER A 244 8.20 0.97 8.23
C SER A 244 8.30 -0.37 7.49
N LYS A 245 7.42 -1.32 7.82
CA LYS A 245 7.35 -2.62 7.16
C LYS A 245 6.93 -2.51 5.69
N SER A 246 5.90 -1.72 5.41
CA SER A 246 5.34 -1.59 4.06
C SER A 246 6.28 -0.93 3.07
N LEU A 247 7.10 0.01 3.54
CA LEU A 247 8.06 0.75 2.73
C LEU A 247 9.47 0.15 2.79
N GLY A 248 9.73 -0.81 3.68
CA GLY A 248 11.07 -1.35 3.90
C GLY A 248 12.06 -0.31 4.44
N VAL A 249 11.60 0.62 5.28
CA VAL A 249 12.41 1.73 5.82
C VAL A 249 12.27 1.81 7.34
N ASN A 250 13.22 2.47 7.99
CA ASN A 250 13.13 2.77 9.42
C ASN A 250 12.45 4.13 9.67
N CYS A 251 12.25 4.47 10.96
CA CYS A 251 11.57 5.70 11.37
C CYS A 251 12.25 6.97 10.86
N THR A 252 13.57 6.94 10.70
CA THR A 252 14.38 8.09 10.27
C THR A 252 14.20 8.46 8.80
N TYR A 253 13.54 7.63 8.04
CA TYR A 253 13.16 7.95 6.66
C TYR A 253 12.16 9.13 6.59
N CYS A 254 11.27 9.22 7.59
CA CYS A 254 10.23 10.25 7.66
C CYS A 254 10.39 11.21 8.84
N HIS A 255 11.05 10.79 9.93
CA HIS A 255 11.14 11.55 11.16
C HIS A 255 12.57 11.99 11.49
N ASN A 256 12.70 13.18 12.06
CA ASN A 256 13.90 13.58 12.75
C ASN A 256 13.90 12.97 14.16
N THR A 257 14.90 12.14 14.47
CA THR A 257 14.97 11.44 15.77
C THR A 257 15.18 12.37 16.95
N ARG A 258 15.67 13.59 16.74
CA ARG A 258 15.81 14.61 17.80
C ARG A 258 14.48 15.25 18.15
N SER A 259 13.51 15.24 17.23
CA SER A 259 12.21 15.87 17.42
C SER A 259 11.14 15.19 16.57
N MET A 260 10.71 13.99 17.00
CA MET A 260 9.78 13.13 16.26
C MET A 260 8.44 13.80 15.91
N GLY A 261 8.00 14.77 16.72
CA GLY A 261 6.72 15.46 16.52
C GLY A 261 6.82 16.82 15.83
N ASP A 262 8.02 17.28 15.52
CA ASP A 262 8.23 18.57 14.86
C ASP A 262 8.17 18.43 13.36
N TRP A 263 7.36 19.27 12.73
CA TRP A 263 7.19 19.30 11.27
C TRP A 263 8.13 20.30 10.58
N THR A 264 8.82 21.12 11.34
CA THR A 264 9.71 22.17 10.77
C THR A 264 11.07 21.62 10.37
N ASP A 265 11.48 20.50 10.96
CA ASP A 265 12.80 19.89 10.73
C ASP A 265 12.64 18.38 10.45
N VAL A 266 11.89 18.05 9.40
CA VAL A 266 11.63 16.66 8.99
C VAL A 266 11.96 16.46 7.51
N PRO A 267 12.30 15.21 7.11
CA PRO A 267 12.41 14.86 5.71
C PRO A 267 11.10 15.07 4.96
N PRO A 268 11.13 15.44 3.68
CA PRO A 268 9.93 15.66 2.86
C PRO A 268 9.05 14.41 2.73
N GLN A 269 9.60 13.25 2.98
CA GLN A 269 8.88 11.97 2.97
C GLN A 269 7.75 11.92 4.01
N LEU A 270 7.87 12.66 5.11
CA LEU A 270 6.78 12.76 6.10
C LEU A 270 5.54 13.42 5.48
N ALA A 271 5.70 14.50 4.74
CA ALA A 271 4.59 15.14 4.03
C ALA A 271 4.00 14.21 2.94
N THR A 272 4.86 13.51 2.19
CA THR A 272 4.41 12.51 1.22
C THR A 272 3.58 11.41 1.87
N ALA A 273 4.00 10.89 3.05
CA ALA A 273 3.26 9.89 3.79
C ALA A 273 1.91 10.39 4.31
N TRP A 274 1.84 11.66 4.74
CA TRP A 274 0.61 12.30 5.17
C TRP A 274 -0.43 12.38 4.04
N TYR A 275 -0.02 12.71 2.82
CA TYR A 275 -0.89 12.62 1.64
C TYR A 275 -1.26 11.17 1.32
N GLY A 276 -0.35 10.22 1.52
CA GLY A 276 -0.62 8.79 1.34
C GLY A 276 -1.72 8.24 2.24
N ILE A 277 -1.76 8.65 3.52
CA ILE A 277 -2.84 8.27 4.45
C ILE A 277 -4.20 8.74 3.92
N ARG A 278 -4.27 9.98 3.46
CA ARG A 278 -5.51 10.58 2.93
C ARG A 278 -5.93 9.93 1.62
N MET A 279 -4.97 9.67 0.74
CA MET A 279 -5.22 8.95 -0.51
C MET A 279 -5.80 7.57 -0.23
N VAL A 280 -5.17 6.77 0.62
CA VAL A 280 -5.66 5.41 0.93
C VAL A 280 -7.05 5.45 1.54
N ARG A 281 -7.34 6.42 2.40
CA ARG A 281 -8.69 6.64 2.95
C ARG A 281 -9.71 6.98 1.85
N ASP A 282 -9.35 7.85 0.91
CA ASP A 282 -10.18 8.20 -0.24
C ASP A 282 -10.48 6.95 -1.09
N LEU A 283 -9.47 6.11 -1.36
CA LEU A 283 -9.64 4.88 -2.12
C LEU A 283 -10.57 3.89 -1.39
N ASN A 284 -10.36 3.68 -0.11
CA ASN A 284 -11.16 2.73 0.68
C ASN A 284 -12.63 3.17 0.75
N ASN A 285 -12.90 4.43 1.06
CA ASN A 285 -14.25 4.93 1.26
C ASN A 285 -14.93 5.31 -0.06
N GLY A 286 -14.20 5.93 -0.99
CA GLY A 286 -14.78 6.46 -2.22
C GLY A 286 -14.94 5.42 -3.33
N TYR A 287 -14.10 4.39 -3.35
CA TYR A 287 -14.09 3.42 -4.44
C TYR A 287 -14.40 2.00 -3.99
N LEU A 288 -13.77 1.54 -2.91
CA LEU A 288 -13.88 0.13 -2.50
C LEU A 288 -15.16 -0.13 -1.72
N GLU A 289 -15.49 0.70 -0.72
CA GLU A 289 -16.69 0.50 0.11
C GLU A 289 -17.98 0.48 -0.72
N GLY A 290 -18.06 1.31 -1.76
CA GLY A 290 -19.20 1.35 -2.68
C GLY A 290 -19.40 0.06 -3.49
N LEU A 291 -18.41 -0.82 -3.53
CA LEU A 291 -18.48 -2.12 -4.21
C LEU A 291 -19.03 -3.24 -3.33
N THR A 292 -19.32 -3.00 -2.06
CA THR A 292 -19.77 -4.05 -1.11
C THR A 292 -20.93 -4.87 -1.65
N GLN A 293 -21.91 -4.23 -2.27
CA GLN A 293 -23.06 -4.91 -2.86
C GLN A 293 -22.75 -5.64 -4.18
N THR A 294 -21.61 -5.34 -4.80
CA THR A 294 -21.18 -5.95 -6.05
C THR A 294 -20.46 -7.27 -5.82
N PHE A 295 -19.75 -7.39 -4.69
CA PHE A 295 -19.00 -8.60 -4.38
C PHE A 295 -19.91 -9.72 -3.86
N PRO A 296 -19.65 -10.97 -4.28
CA PRO A 296 -20.33 -12.12 -3.68
C PRO A 296 -19.88 -12.30 -2.22
N ALA A 297 -20.75 -12.87 -1.39
CA ALA A 297 -20.55 -13.00 0.06
C ALA A 297 -19.22 -13.66 0.46
N ASN A 298 -18.73 -14.62 -0.33
CA ASN A 298 -17.45 -15.29 -0.08
C ASN A 298 -16.22 -14.43 -0.34
N ARG A 299 -16.41 -13.20 -0.82
CA ARG A 299 -15.35 -12.20 -1.06
C ARG A 299 -15.38 -11.05 -0.05
N LEU A 300 -16.34 -11.04 0.83
CA LEU A 300 -16.47 -10.06 1.91
C LEU A 300 -15.75 -10.54 3.17
N GLY A 301 -15.37 -9.58 3.99
CA GLY A 301 -14.73 -9.80 5.27
C GLY A 301 -15.70 -10.31 6.36
N PRO A 302 -15.19 -10.58 7.55
CA PRO A 302 -15.98 -11.15 8.66
C PRO A 302 -17.10 -10.22 9.15
N THR A 303 -17.04 -8.93 8.86
CA THR A 303 -18.08 -7.95 9.17
C THR A 303 -18.98 -7.62 7.97
N GLY A 304 -18.83 -8.35 6.86
CA GLY A 304 -19.56 -8.11 5.62
C GLY A 304 -18.99 -6.94 4.78
N ASP A 305 -17.83 -6.46 5.11
CA ASP A 305 -17.15 -5.37 4.42
C ASP A 305 -16.31 -5.84 3.23
N VAL A 306 -16.11 -4.96 2.26
CA VAL A 306 -15.23 -5.21 1.12
C VAL A 306 -13.77 -5.17 1.53
N ALA A 307 -12.91 -5.87 0.77
CA ALA A 307 -11.47 -5.79 0.90
C ALA A 307 -10.98 -4.34 0.70
N LYS A 308 -10.15 -3.89 1.62
CA LYS A 308 -9.57 -2.53 1.63
C LYS A 308 -8.07 -2.58 1.38
N VAL A 309 -7.52 -1.48 0.89
CA VAL A 309 -6.08 -1.32 0.67
C VAL A 309 -5.41 -0.59 1.82
N ASN A 310 -4.11 -0.86 1.99
CA ASN A 310 -3.22 -0.17 2.91
C ASN A 310 -1.89 0.14 2.21
N CYS A 311 -0.90 0.66 2.93
CA CYS A 311 0.38 1.03 2.34
C CYS A 311 1.10 -0.16 1.69
N ALA A 312 1.04 -1.34 2.32
CA ALA A 312 1.68 -2.55 1.80
C ALA A 312 1.02 -3.08 0.52
N SER A 313 -0.25 -2.73 0.24
CA SER A 313 -0.94 -3.17 -0.98
C SER A 313 -0.22 -2.69 -2.25
N CYS A 314 0.34 -1.48 -2.21
CA CYS A 314 1.10 -0.89 -3.32
C CYS A 314 2.62 -0.98 -3.10
N HIS A 315 3.12 -0.66 -1.89
CA HIS A 315 4.56 -0.56 -1.63
C HIS A 315 5.28 -1.91 -1.54
N GLN A 316 4.65 -2.92 -0.93
CA GLN A 316 5.18 -4.29 -0.85
C GLN A 316 6.66 -4.36 -0.44
N GLY A 317 7.05 -3.58 0.58
CA GLY A 317 8.40 -3.55 1.12
C GLY A 317 9.37 -2.60 0.42
N ALA A 318 8.92 -1.85 -0.58
CA ALA A 318 9.75 -0.86 -1.27
C ALA A 318 9.33 0.57 -0.93
N TYR A 319 10.29 1.45 -0.68
CA TYR A 319 10.05 2.86 -0.35
C TYR A 319 9.26 3.61 -1.44
N LYS A 320 9.41 3.20 -2.70
CA LYS A 320 8.54 3.54 -3.83
C LYS A 320 8.05 2.24 -4.44
N PRO A 321 6.75 2.11 -4.75
CA PRO A 321 6.25 0.94 -5.46
C PRO A 321 7.08 0.68 -6.73
N LEU A 322 7.44 -0.57 -6.99
CA LEU A 322 8.25 -0.97 -8.14
C LEU A 322 9.58 -0.21 -8.24
N TYR A 323 10.15 0.21 -7.10
CA TYR A 323 11.33 1.08 -7.01
C TYR A 323 11.23 2.35 -7.87
N GLY A 324 10.01 2.83 -8.13
CA GLY A 324 9.74 4.04 -8.89
C GLY A 324 9.73 3.86 -10.40
N ALA A 325 9.54 2.65 -10.91
CA ALA A 325 9.33 2.42 -12.33
C ALA A 325 8.12 3.20 -12.86
N GLN A 326 8.32 3.97 -13.93
CA GLN A 326 7.32 4.89 -14.47
C GLN A 326 6.39 4.20 -15.47
N MET A 327 5.70 3.16 -15.05
CA MET A 327 4.79 2.42 -15.95
C MET A 327 3.64 3.28 -16.47
N ALA A 328 3.15 4.22 -15.68
CA ALA A 328 1.98 5.04 -16.05
C ALA A 328 2.23 5.94 -17.27
N LYS A 329 3.49 6.30 -17.57
CA LYS A 329 3.84 7.11 -18.76
C LYS A 329 3.45 6.43 -20.08
N ASP A 330 3.45 5.10 -20.10
CA ASP A 330 3.14 4.30 -21.28
C ASP A 330 1.62 4.05 -21.45
N TYR A 331 0.82 4.59 -20.52
CA TYR A 331 -0.64 4.49 -20.44
C TYR A 331 -1.26 5.84 -20.08
N PRO A 332 -1.18 6.84 -21.00
CA PRO A 332 -1.66 8.20 -20.73
C PRO A 332 -3.14 8.26 -20.37
N GLU A 333 -3.92 7.29 -20.79
CA GLU A 333 -5.34 7.14 -20.47
C GLU A 333 -5.59 6.87 -18.97
N LEU A 334 -4.58 6.44 -18.23
CA LEU A 334 -4.64 6.29 -16.77
C LEU A 334 -4.23 7.55 -16.02
N LEU A 335 -3.68 8.56 -16.70
CA LEU A 335 -3.20 9.80 -16.08
C LEU A 335 -4.28 10.88 -15.98
N THR A 336 -5.38 10.72 -16.70
CA THR A 336 -6.48 11.68 -16.76
C THR A 336 -7.74 11.05 -16.20
N TYR A 337 -8.33 11.70 -15.21
CA TYR A 337 -9.62 11.30 -14.67
C TYR A 337 -10.72 12.10 -15.33
N VAL A 338 -11.60 11.41 -16.03
CA VAL A 338 -12.84 11.98 -16.53
C VAL A 338 -13.98 11.43 -15.70
N LYS A 339 -14.62 12.30 -14.93
CA LYS A 339 -15.81 11.93 -14.16
C LYS A 339 -16.90 11.46 -15.12
N SER A 340 -17.37 10.24 -14.95
CA SER A 340 -18.46 9.66 -15.73
C SER A 340 -19.75 9.62 -14.88
N ASP A 341 -20.90 9.57 -15.54
CA ASP A 341 -22.19 9.40 -14.86
C ASP A 341 -22.31 8.03 -14.16
N ALA A 342 -21.44 7.09 -14.50
CA ALA A 342 -21.30 5.79 -13.84
C ALA A 342 -20.49 5.84 -12.53
N ASP A 343 -19.91 6.99 -12.19
CA ASP A 343 -19.23 7.15 -10.91
C ASP A 343 -20.26 7.05 -9.78
N LEU A 344 -19.99 6.16 -8.84
CA LEU A 344 -20.78 6.13 -7.62
C LEU A 344 -20.62 7.47 -6.89
N PRO A 345 -21.71 8.06 -6.38
CA PRO A 345 -21.62 9.33 -5.66
C PRO A 345 -20.66 9.15 -4.48
N LEU A 346 -19.73 10.11 -4.35
CA LEU A 346 -18.85 10.15 -3.18
C LEU A 346 -19.72 10.36 -1.93
N PRO A 347 -19.42 9.71 -0.81
CA PRO A 347 -20.04 10.02 0.46
C PRO A 347 -19.93 11.51 0.78
N VAL A 348 -20.98 12.10 1.37
CA VAL A 348 -21.08 13.55 1.60
C VAL A 348 -19.86 14.12 2.35
N ALA A 349 -19.26 13.34 3.24
CA ALA A 349 -18.04 13.70 3.96
C ALA A 349 -16.80 13.88 3.06
N GLN A 350 -16.79 13.29 1.86
CA GLN A 350 -15.69 13.40 0.89
C GLN A 350 -15.95 14.50 -0.17
N ALA A 351 -17.18 14.90 -0.36
CA ALA A 351 -17.52 16.02 -1.26
C ALA A 351 -16.85 17.33 -0.80
N SER A 352 -16.64 17.51 0.51
CA SER A 352 -15.96 18.69 1.05
C SER A 352 -14.43 18.67 0.80
N LEU A 353 -13.85 17.50 0.60
CA LEU A 353 -12.42 17.34 0.29
C LEU A 353 -12.13 17.43 -1.21
N ALA A 354 -13.09 17.05 -2.05
CA ALA A 354 -12.95 17.14 -3.51
C ALA A 354 -12.99 18.61 -4.02
N GLY A 355 -13.55 19.54 -3.21
CA GLY A 355 -13.56 20.96 -3.51
C GLY A 355 -12.30 21.72 -3.06
N THR A 356 -11.44 21.12 -2.25
CA THR A 356 -10.17 21.73 -1.82
C THR A 356 -9.07 21.33 -2.80
N THR A 357 -8.66 22.27 -3.64
CA THR A 357 -7.46 22.13 -4.49
C THR A 357 -6.25 21.81 -3.61
N PRO A 358 -5.28 21.04 -4.08
CA PRO A 358 -4.04 20.72 -3.34
C PRO A 358 -3.30 21.95 -2.79
N ALA A 359 -3.46 23.11 -3.43
CA ALA A 359 -2.89 24.39 -2.97
C ALA A 359 -3.56 24.90 -1.66
N ALA A 360 -4.83 24.64 -1.44
CA ALA A 360 -5.50 25.05 -0.20
C ALA A 360 -5.13 24.12 0.99
N LEU A 361 -4.75 22.88 0.70
CA LEU A 361 -4.26 21.95 1.73
C LEU A 361 -2.79 22.24 2.12
N ALA A 362 -2.03 22.91 1.26
CA ALA A 362 -0.66 23.35 1.57
C ALA A 362 -0.61 24.55 2.54
N VAL A 363 -1.73 25.29 2.70
CA VAL A 363 -1.80 26.46 3.58
C VAL A 363 -2.14 26.06 5.04
N GLU A 364 -2.64 24.86 5.30
CA GLU A 364 -2.82 24.34 6.65
C GLU A 364 -1.61 23.56 7.21
N ALA A 365 -0.45 23.67 6.60
CA ALA A 365 0.82 23.38 7.26
C ALA A 365 1.29 24.67 7.96
N PRO A 366 2.10 24.63 8.89
CA PRO A 366 2.05 24.58 10.34
C PRO A 366 1.56 25.89 10.96
N MET A 367 0.55 25.87 11.74
CA MET A 367 0.45 26.86 12.80
C MET A 367 1.60 26.63 13.77
N LYS A 368 2.33 27.69 13.97
CA LYS A 368 3.47 27.87 14.88
C LYS A 368 3.26 27.27 16.24
#